data_3436ba91777a0a930db8d797fc240bff
#
_entry.id   3436ba91777a0a930db8d797fc240bff
#
_cell.length_a   1.000
_cell.length_b   1.000
_cell.length_c   1.000
_cell.angle_alpha   90.00
_cell.angle_beta   90.00
_cell.angle_gamma   90.00
#
_symmetry.space_group_name_H-M   'P 1'
#
loop_
_entity.id
_entity.type
_entity.pdbx_description
1 polymer ?
#
loop_
_entity_poly.entity_id
_entity_poly.type
_entity_poly.pdbx_seq_one_letter_code
_entity_poly.pdbx_strand_id
1 'polypeptide(L)'
;TAVRVPDGNTVILVGTTDFAELRAAPFSDWFDPVYLSFTPAPENVETLKSLLEDVEIVVFMGTWCEDSHRELPKFVKLLEAAEYPLEVIEVIAMTRDKTTPQDYEAGLDITNIPTFIFYKDGVELGRIVEFAVEDLESDMIKVLSGQPYKHAYDWD
;
A
#
# COMPACT_ATOMS: atom_id res chain seq x y z
N THR A 1 16.90 -0.40 5.59
CA THR A 1 16.93 -0.54 4.13
C THR A 1 16.65 -1.98 3.73
N ALA A 2 15.81 -2.16 2.72
CA ALA A 2 15.47 -3.49 2.24
C ALA A 2 16.68 -4.18 1.60
N VAL A 3 16.75 -5.49 1.76
CA VAL A 3 17.74 -6.32 1.09
C VAL A 3 17.05 -7.16 0.02
N ARG A 4 17.79 -7.47 -1.04
CA ARG A 4 17.33 -8.39 -2.09
C ARG A 4 17.69 -9.80 -1.70
N VAL A 5 16.68 -10.67 -1.64
CA VAL A 5 16.82 -12.06 -1.23
C VAL A 5 16.48 -12.95 -2.42
N PRO A 6 17.29 -13.96 -2.73
CA PRO A 6 16.98 -14.91 -3.82
C PRO A 6 15.64 -15.59 -3.59
N ASP A 7 14.85 -15.72 -4.67
CA ASP A 7 13.54 -16.36 -4.65
C ASP A 7 13.33 -17.11 -5.98
N GLY A 8 13.79 -18.35 -6.04
CA GLY A 8 13.79 -19.11 -7.28
C GLY A 8 14.70 -18.45 -8.32
N ASN A 9 14.14 -18.07 -9.47
CA ASN A 9 14.87 -17.42 -10.56
C ASN A 9 14.86 -15.90 -10.47
N THR A 10 14.33 -15.35 -9.39
CA THR A 10 14.19 -13.91 -9.22
C THR A 10 14.67 -13.51 -7.81
N VAL A 11 14.38 -12.28 -7.42
CA VAL A 11 14.68 -11.76 -6.09
C VAL A 11 13.42 -11.15 -5.51
N ILE A 12 13.34 -11.16 -4.19
CA ILE A 12 12.32 -10.39 -3.45
C ILE A 12 13.02 -9.37 -2.57
N LEU A 13 12.31 -8.30 -2.23
CA LEU A 13 12.77 -7.33 -1.24
C LEU A 13 12.25 -7.73 0.14
N VAL A 14 13.07 -7.52 1.16
CA VAL A 14 12.68 -7.73 2.55
C VAL A 14 13.20 -6.57 3.39
N GLY A 15 12.30 -5.88 4.08
CA GLY A 15 12.63 -4.73 4.92
C GLY A 15 12.01 -3.43 4.42
N THR A 16 12.46 -2.30 4.96
CA THR A 16 11.96 -0.99 4.54
C THR A 16 12.47 -0.63 3.16
N THR A 17 11.56 -0.20 2.30
CA THR A 17 11.87 0.19 0.93
C THR A 17 11.14 1.50 0.59
N ASP A 18 11.17 1.88 -0.67
CA ASP A 18 10.45 3.04 -1.16
C ASP A 18 9.89 2.76 -2.55
N PHE A 19 9.03 3.65 -3.04
CA PHE A 19 8.41 3.44 -4.35
C PHE A 19 9.39 3.62 -5.50
N ALA A 20 10.47 4.36 -5.31
CA ALA A 20 11.51 4.48 -6.34
C ALA A 20 12.15 3.12 -6.61
N GLU A 21 12.45 2.36 -5.54
CA GLU A 21 13.01 1.01 -5.68
C GLU A 21 12.01 0.06 -6.33
N LEU A 22 10.74 0.15 -5.97
CA LEU A 22 9.68 -0.71 -6.53
C LEU A 22 9.42 -0.42 -8.01
N ARG A 23 9.79 0.75 -8.50
CA ARG A 23 9.66 1.12 -9.91
C ARG A 23 10.91 0.81 -10.74
N ALA A 24 11.95 0.29 -10.11
CA ALA A 24 13.16 -0.15 -10.77
C ALA A 24 13.08 -1.65 -11.11
N ALA A 25 13.90 -2.09 -12.07
CA ALA A 25 13.94 -3.52 -12.42
C ALA A 25 14.43 -4.37 -11.24
N PRO A 26 13.90 -5.58 -11.06
CA PRO A 26 12.91 -6.28 -11.90
C PRO A 26 11.46 -5.92 -11.57
N PHE A 27 11.20 -5.11 -10.56
CA PHE A 27 9.86 -4.85 -10.05
C PHE A 27 9.01 -4.01 -11.02
N SER A 28 9.66 -3.22 -11.87
CA SER A 28 8.98 -2.46 -12.91
C SER A 28 8.19 -3.35 -13.87
N ASP A 29 8.57 -4.62 -14.02
CA ASP A 29 7.88 -5.55 -14.91
C ASP A 29 6.40 -5.74 -14.53
N TRP A 30 6.08 -5.70 -13.23
CA TRP A 30 4.69 -5.78 -12.81
C TRP A 30 4.13 -4.40 -12.42
N PHE A 31 4.98 -3.46 -12.04
CA PHE A 31 4.52 -2.14 -11.60
C PHE A 31 4.00 -1.30 -12.76
N ASP A 32 4.79 -1.16 -13.82
CA ASP A 32 4.51 -0.23 -14.90
C ASP A 32 3.21 -0.52 -15.67
N PRO A 33 2.91 -1.78 -16.05
CA PRO A 33 1.67 -2.03 -16.80
C PRO A 33 0.41 -1.62 -16.04
N VAL A 34 0.34 -1.88 -14.75
CA VAL A 34 -0.82 -1.53 -13.93
C VAL A 34 -0.89 -0.01 -13.74
N TYR A 35 0.24 0.60 -13.45
CA TYR A 35 0.33 2.06 -13.27
C TYR A 35 -0.16 2.78 -14.54
N LEU A 36 0.29 2.36 -15.70
CA LEU A 36 -0.06 2.99 -16.97
C LEU A 36 -1.52 2.79 -17.35
N SER A 37 -2.12 1.66 -16.96
CA SER A 37 -3.49 1.33 -17.34
C SER A 37 -4.54 1.93 -16.40
N PHE A 38 -4.14 2.41 -15.23
CA PHE A 38 -5.07 2.92 -14.22
C PHE A 38 -5.26 4.43 -14.37
N THR A 39 -6.52 4.87 -14.38
CA THR A 39 -6.85 6.31 -14.44
C THR A 39 -7.76 6.65 -13.25
N PRO A 40 -7.25 7.44 -12.29
CA PRO A 40 -8.09 7.89 -11.17
C PRO A 40 -9.22 8.79 -11.63
N ALA A 41 -10.37 8.70 -10.96
CA ALA A 41 -11.48 9.61 -11.22
C ALA A 41 -11.14 11.00 -10.65
N PRO A 42 -11.23 12.07 -11.46
CA PRO A 42 -10.81 13.41 -10.99
C PRO A 42 -11.54 13.89 -9.73
N GLU A 43 -12.82 13.61 -9.58
CA GLU A 43 -13.60 14.00 -8.40
C GLU A 43 -13.10 13.27 -7.14
N ASN A 44 -12.69 12.02 -7.27
CA ASN A 44 -12.13 11.27 -6.14
C ASN A 44 -10.75 11.80 -5.77
N VAL A 45 -9.95 12.20 -6.73
CA VAL A 45 -8.63 12.79 -6.50
C VAL A 45 -8.76 14.07 -5.68
N GLU A 46 -9.70 14.95 -6.03
CA GLU A 46 -9.92 16.19 -5.29
C GLU A 46 -10.36 15.91 -3.84
N THR A 47 -11.24 14.94 -3.65
CA THR A 47 -11.69 14.53 -2.32
C THR A 47 -10.54 13.99 -1.50
N LEU A 48 -9.73 13.10 -2.09
CA LEU A 48 -8.58 12.51 -1.42
C LEU A 48 -7.52 13.56 -1.05
N LYS A 49 -7.32 14.53 -1.90
CA LYS A 49 -6.35 15.60 -1.66
C LYS A 49 -6.62 16.32 -0.34
N SER A 50 -7.88 16.62 -0.05
CA SER A 50 -8.28 17.25 1.21
C SER A 50 -8.18 16.27 2.38
N LEU A 51 -8.65 15.03 2.19
CA LEU A 51 -8.68 14.03 3.26
C LEU A 51 -7.30 13.56 3.70
N LEU A 52 -6.32 13.61 2.81
CA LEU A 52 -4.96 13.14 3.09
C LEU A 52 -4.11 14.15 3.88
N GLU A 53 -4.60 15.34 4.13
CA GLU A 53 -3.87 16.32 4.94
C GLU A 53 -3.59 15.75 6.33
N ASP A 54 -2.33 15.83 6.76
CA ASP A 54 -1.86 15.36 8.07
C ASP A 54 -2.05 13.85 8.31
N VAL A 55 -2.25 13.07 7.25
CA VAL A 55 -2.38 11.62 7.34
C VAL A 55 -1.02 10.97 7.13
N GLU A 56 -0.67 10.03 7.98
CA GLU A 56 0.51 9.18 7.83
C GLU A 56 0.07 7.83 7.28
N ILE A 57 0.89 7.24 6.42
CA ILE A 57 0.56 5.98 5.75
C ILE A 57 1.69 4.97 5.96
N VAL A 58 1.32 3.75 6.32
CA VAL A 58 2.23 2.61 6.40
C VAL A 58 1.70 1.52 5.47
N VAL A 59 2.57 0.97 4.64
CA VAL A 59 2.21 -0.07 3.68
C VAL A 59 3.04 -1.31 3.95
N PHE A 60 2.37 -2.44 4.16
CA PHE A 60 3.02 -3.76 4.17
C PHE A 60 2.70 -4.44 2.85
N MET A 61 3.70 -4.97 2.18
CA MET A 61 3.54 -5.56 0.87
C MET A 61 4.55 -6.68 0.62
N GLY A 62 4.37 -7.39 -0.47
CA GLY A 62 5.34 -8.38 -0.93
C GLY A 62 5.61 -8.20 -2.41
N THR A 63 6.88 -8.12 -2.80
CA THR A 63 7.23 -8.03 -4.21
C THR A 63 6.92 -9.33 -4.97
N TRP A 64 6.68 -10.41 -4.23
CA TRP A 64 6.26 -11.72 -4.75
C TRP A 64 4.74 -11.87 -4.82
N CYS A 65 3.98 -10.92 -4.26
CA CYS A 65 2.53 -11.06 -4.04
C CYS A 65 1.74 -10.45 -5.19
N GLU A 66 0.89 -11.25 -5.84
CA GLU A 66 0.06 -10.79 -6.96
C GLU A 66 -0.89 -9.67 -6.55
N ASP A 67 -1.43 -9.73 -5.34
CA ASP A 67 -2.32 -8.68 -4.84
C ASP A 67 -1.57 -7.36 -4.65
N SER A 68 -0.31 -7.43 -4.20
CA SER A 68 0.56 -6.25 -4.14
C SER A 68 0.82 -5.70 -5.54
N HIS A 69 1.06 -6.57 -6.52
CA HIS A 69 1.30 -6.17 -7.91
C HIS A 69 0.09 -5.42 -8.49
N ARG A 70 -1.11 -5.83 -8.13
CA ARG A 70 -2.35 -5.23 -8.62
C ARG A 70 -2.67 -3.90 -7.93
N GLU A 71 -2.51 -3.84 -6.60
CA GLU A 71 -2.98 -2.69 -5.81
C GLU A 71 -1.95 -1.58 -5.67
N LEU A 72 -0.67 -1.91 -5.51
CA LEU A 72 0.35 -0.91 -5.23
C LEU A 72 0.51 0.15 -6.32
N PRO A 73 0.60 -0.22 -7.61
CA PRO A 73 0.76 0.81 -8.64
C PRO A 73 -0.43 1.76 -8.71
N LYS A 74 -1.64 1.28 -8.45
CA LYS A 74 -2.83 2.13 -8.40
C LYS A 74 -2.76 3.10 -7.23
N PHE A 75 -2.33 2.60 -6.07
CA PHE A 75 -2.19 3.39 -4.85
C PHE A 75 -1.20 4.53 -5.08
N VAL A 76 -0.05 4.23 -5.67
CA VAL A 76 0.96 5.24 -5.99
C VAL A 76 0.39 6.30 -6.92
N LYS A 77 -0.31 5.88 -7.96
CA LYS A 77 -0.89 6.83 -8.93
C LYS A 77 -1.94 7.73 -8.31
N LEU A 78 -2.76 7.20 -7.42
CA LEU A 78 -3.75 7.98 -6.67
C LEU A 78 -3.08 9.03 -5.80
N LEU A 79 -2.05 8.65 -5.06
CA LEU A 79 -1.35 9.57 -4.18
C LEU A 79 -0.60 10.65 -4.95
N GLU A 80 0.02 10.30 -6.06
CA GLU A 80 0.66 11.29 -6.94
C GLU A 80 -0.35 12.30 -7.47
N ALA A 81 -1.50 11.80 -7.94
CA ALA A 81 -2.57 12.67 -8.45
C ALA A 81 -3.11 13.59 -7.34
N ALA A 82 -3.21 13.09 -6.12
CA ALA A 82 -3.66 13.86 -4.96
C ALA A 82 -2.56 14.75 -4.37
N GLU A 83 -1.37 14.77 -4.98
CA GLU A 83 -0.22 15.56 -4.55
C GLU A 83 0.26 15.21 -3.15
N TYR A 84 0.11 13.96 -2.76
CA TYR A 84 0.64 13.47 -1.49
C TYR A 84 2.10 13.04 -1.67
N PRO A 85 3.01 13.46 -0.79
CA PRO A 85 4.44 13.15 -0.95
C PRO A 85 4.71 11.68 -0.70
N LEU A 86 5.16 10.97 -1.73
CA LEU A 86 5.40 9.52 -1.65
C LEU A 86 6.55 9.17 -0.71
N GLU A 87 7.54 10.05 -0.58
CA GLU A 87 8.75 9.81 0.20
C GLU A 87 8.51 9.74 1.70
N VAL A 88 7.36 10.23 2.19
CA VAL A 88 7.04 10.15 3.62
C VAL A 88 6.29 8.87 3.98
N ILE A 89 5.92 8.05 3.00
CA ILE A 89 5.22 6.79 3.23
C ILE A 89 6.21 5.73 3.67
N GLU A 90 5.88 5.04 4.75
CA GLU A 90 6.67 3.90 5.21
C GLU A 90 6.22 2.66 4.46
N VAL A 91 7.12 2.08 3.65
CA VAL A 91 6.83 0.88 2.86
C VAL A 91 7.69 -0.25 3.38
N ILE A 92 7.04 -1.35 3.76
CA ILE A 92 7.71 -2.51 4.34
C ILE A 92 7.43 -3.72 3.46
N ALA A 93 8.49 -4.27 2.87
CA ALA A 93 8.43 -5.47 2.05
C ALA A 93 8.67 -6.70 2.92
N MET A 94 7.82 -7.70 2.78
CA MET A 94 7.80 -8.87 3.64
C MET A 94 8.25 -10.14 2.93
N THR A 95 8.72 -11.12 3.71
CA THR A 95 8.97 -12.47 3.22
C THR A 95 7.65 -13.14 2.85
N ARG A 96 7.74 -14.30 2.18
CA ARG A 96 6.54 -15.08 1.83
C ARG A 96 5.75 -15.56 3.05
N ASP A 97 6.38 -15.59 4.22
CA ASP A 97 5.72 -15.92 5.48
C ASP A 97 5.05 -14.69 6.12
N LYS A 98 5.11 -13.55 5.46
CA LYS A 98 4.59 -12.27 5.95
C LYS A 98 5.27 -11.86 7.25
N THR A 99 6.60 -11.92 7.23
CA THR A 99 7.46 -11.52 8.35
C THR A 99 8.57 -10.61 7.84
N THR A 100 9.24 -9.95 8.77
CA THR A 100 10.47 -9.21 8.52
C THR A 100 11.48 -9.54 9.61
N PRO A 101 12.79 -9.53 9.30
CA PRO A 101 13.82 -9.78 10.33
C PRO A 101 13.76 -8.79 11.50
N GLN A 102 13.27 -7.59 11.28
CA GLN A 102 13.17 -6.54 12.28
C GLN A 102 11.85 -6.56 13.05
N ASP A 103 10.94 -7.47 12.72
CA ASP A 103 9.61 -7.58 13.33
C ASP A 103 8.77 -6.30 13.19
N TYR A 104 8.87 -5.61 12.04
CA TYR A 104 8.08 -4.38 11.80
C TYR A 104 6.58 -4.63 11.89
N GLU A 105 6.14 -5.85 11.61
CA GLU A 105 4.73 -6.24 11.66
C GLU A 105 4.22 -6.51 13.08
N ALA A 106 5.12 -6.59 14.07
CA ALA A 106 4.73 -6.97 15.43
C ALA A 106 3.69 -6.02 16.02
N GLY A 107 2.63 -6.59 16.57
CA GLY A 107 1.56 -5.82 17.20
C GLY A 107 0.59 -5.14 16.24
N LEU A 108 0.78 -5.28 14.93
CA LEU A 108 -0.06 -4.60 13.93
C LEU A 108 -1.11 -5.51 13.29
N ASP A 109 -1.09 -6.79 13.62
CA ASP A 109 -2.07 -7.76 13.11
C ASP A 109 -2.12 -7.78 11.58
N ILE A 110 -0.97 -7.96 10.95
CA ILE A 110 -0.85 -8.04 9.49
C ILE A 110 -1.15 -9.49 9.07
N THR A 111 -2.38 -9.73 8.64
CA THR A 111 -2.85 -11.08 8.27
C THR A 111 -2.70 -11.37 6.79
N ASN A 112 -2.93 -10.36 5.95
CA ASN A 112 -2.88 -10.47 4.49
C ASN A 112 -2.19 -9.23 3.95
N ILE A 113 -1.57 -9.36 2.79
CA ILE A 113 -0.90 -8.22 2.14
C ILE A 113 -1.39 -8.09 0.69
N PRO A 114 -1.34 -6.86 0.12
CA PRO A 114 -0.88 -5.64 0.78
C PRO A 114 -1.85 -5.17 1.86
N THR A 115 -1.32 -4.49 2.88
CA THR A 115 -2.14 -3.80 3.88
C THR A 115 -1.73 -2.33 3.87
N PHE A 116 -2.69 -1.45 3.66
CA PHE A 116 -2.51 0.00 3.68
C PHE A 116 -3.14 0.52 4.97
N ILE A 117 -2.32 1.07 5.86
CA ILE A 117 -2.79 1.57 7.17
C ILE A 117 -2.69 3.09 7.17
N PHE A 118 -3.77 3.75 7.55
CA PHE A 118 -3.86 5.20 7.58
C PHE A 118 -3.96 5.68 9.03
N TYR A 119 -3.08 6.62 9.41
CA TYR A 119 -3.00 7.18 10.75
C TYR A 119 -3.17 8.69 10.72
N LYS A 120 -3.74 9.23 11.79
CA LYS A 120 -3.76 10.67 12.02
C LYS A 120 -3.51 10.92 13.50
N ASP A 121 -2.52 11.76 13.79
CA ASP A 121 -2.11 12.04 15.17
C ASP A 121 -1.78 10.78 15.96
N GLY A 122 -1.17 9.79 15.30
CA GLY A 122 -0.77 8.53 15.91
C GLY A 122 -1.89 7.52 16.11
N VAL A 123 -3.11 7.84 15.69
CA VAL A 123 -4.28 6.95 15.82
C VAL A 123 -4.65 6.39 14.47
N GLU A 124 -4.84 5.08 14.40
CA GLU A 124 -5.27 4.45 13.16
C GLU A 124 -6.68 4.85 12.80
N LEU A 125 -6.84 5.41 11.58
CA LEU A 125 -8.16 5.71 11.02
C LEU A 125 -8.82 4.47 10.46
N GLY A 126 -8.04 3.54 9.95
CA GLY A 126 -8.48 2.30 9.35
C GLY A 126 -7.45 1.75 8.41
N ARG A 127 -7.78 0.62 7.79
CA ARG A 127 -6.86 -0.05 6.86
C ARG A 127 -7.61 -0.74 5.73
N ILE A 128 -6.93 -0.89 4.60
CA ILE A 128 -7.40 -1.68 3.47
C ILE A 128 -6.50 -2.91 3.41
N VAL A 129 -7.10 -4.11 3.41
CA VAL A 129 -6.37 -5.37 3.51
C VAL A 129 -6.58 -6.20 2.27
N GLU A 130 -5.51 -6.50 1.57
CA GLU A 130 -5.36 -7.33 0.38
C GLU A 130 -6.01 -6.74 -0.87
N PHE A 131 -7.28 -6.40 -0.82
CA PHE A 131 -7.99 -5.78 -1.95
C PHE A 131 -9.09 -4.87 -1.45
N ALA A 132 -9.49 -3.93 -2.30
CA ALA A 132 -10.58 -3.02 -1.98
C ALA A 132 -11.92 -3.76 -1.98
N VAL A 133 -12.81 -3.35 -1.09
CA VAL A 133 -14.17 -3.91 -1.00
C VAL A 133 -15.04 -3.40 -2.14
N GLU A 134 -14.94 -2.13 -2.44
CA GLU A 134 -15.64 -1.50 -3.58
C GLU A 134 -14.63 -1.20 -4.69
N ASP A 135 -13.83 -0.18 -4.50
CA ASP A 135 -12.66 0.14 -5.30
C ASP A 135 -11.70 0.93 -4.41
N LEU A 136 -10.44 1.02 -4.82
CA LEU A 136 -9.39 1.60 -3.97
C LEU A 136 -9.71 3.06 -3.60
N GLU A 137 -10.17 3.85 -4.56
CA GLU A 137 -10.52 5.26 -4.33
C GLU A 137 -11.65 5.39 -3.30
N SER A 138 -12.73 4.65 -3.50
CA SER A 138 -13.91 4.69 -2.63
C SER A 138 -13.59 4.19 -1.23
N ASP A 139 -12.82 3.11 -1.12
CA ASP A 139 -12.42 2.57 0.18
C ASP A 139 -11.56 3.56 0.94
N MET A 140 -10.59 4.18 0.27
CA MET A 140 -9.74 5.21 0.89
C MET A 140 -10.57 6.39 1.40
N ILE A 141 -11.53 6.86 0.60
CA ILE A 141 -12.39 7.96 1.01
C ILE A 141 -13.20 7.60 2.26
N LYS A 142 -13.74 6.39 2.33
CA LYS A 142 -14.49 5.93 3.51
C LYS A 142 -13.62 5.91 4.74
N VAL A 143 -12.44 5.31 4.64
CA VAL A 143 -11.50 5.24 5.77
C VAL A 143 -11.09 6.62 6.24
N LEU A 144 -10.69 7.47 5.30
CA LEU A 144 -10.14 8.80 5.63
C LEU A 144 -11.20 9.78 6.13
N SER A 145 -12.45 9.63 5.69
CA SER A 145 -13.54 10.51 6.11
C SER A 145 -14.23 10.06 7.40
N GLY A 146 -13.83 8.91 7.95
CA GLY A 146 -14.42 8.40 9.18
C GLY A 146 -15.77 7.71 8.98
N GLN A 147 -16.13 7.38 7.75
CA GLN A 147 -17.35 6.63 7.49
C GLN A 147 -17.19 5.17 7.95
N PRO A 148 -18.28 4.46 8.26
CA PRO A 148 -18.18 3.04 8.59
C PRO A 148 -17.49 2.27 7.47
N TYR A 149 -16.46 1.52 7.82
CA TYR A 149 -15.70 0.75 6.86
C TYR A 149 -15.21 -0.56 7.48
N LYS A 150 -15.43 -1.65 6.76
CA LYS A 150 -14.87 -2.96 7.12
C LYS A 150 -14.04 -3.44 5.93
N HIS A 151 -12.76 -3.72 6.19
CA HIS A 151 -11.92 -4.28 5.15
C HIS A 151 -12.32 -5.72 4.80
N ALA A 152 -11.72 -6.27 3.74
CA ALA A 152 -12.13 -7.55 3.17
C ALA A 152 -12.10 -8.73 4.16
N TYR A 153 -11.32 -8.63 5.23
CA TYR A 153 -11.15 -9.69 6.22
C TYR A 153 -11.76 -9.37 7.58
N ASP A 154 -12.48 -8.27 7.69
CA ASP A 154 -13.18 -7.87 8.91
C ASP A 154 -14.65 -8.32 8.80
N TRP A 155 -14.93 -9.52 9.23
CA TRP A 155 -16.23 -10.16 9.04
C TRP A 155 -17.18 -10.05 10.24
N ASP A 156 -16.82 -9.30 11.25
CA ASP A 156 -17.65 -9.11 12.45
C ASP A 156 -18.67 -7.97 12.31
#